data_3b21fd7c8640f41cd8f687fe28f2cf96
#
_entry.id   3b21fd7c8640f41cd8f687fe28f2cf96
#
_cell.length_a   1.000
_cell.length_b   1.000
_cell.length_c   1.000
_cell.angle_alpha   90.00
_cell.angle_beta   90.00
_cell.angle_gamma   90.00
#
_symmetry.space_group_name_H-M   'P 1'
#
loop_
_entity.id
_entity.type
_entity.pdbx_description
1 polymer ?
#
loop_
_entity_poly.entity_id
_entity_poly.type
_entity_poly.pdbx_seq_one_letter_code
_entity_poly.pdbx_strand_id
1 'polypeptide(L)'
;MLRSISFKIYEMRRYLILTLVVSMIAIPVADYLVIQRDRNRNEMYGEAFWIYGFSVYEMTDSEVAEAMGPPFNDGTHILPPYLGNITYEYPVFGLIFFAIATWLYPGVGGLQPLWLNFILVLVFNLNLILIAILLRDKLYTERWARLFFAGYFIYGLIMSAGGGKLEPITDCLLLMALVLNKEGQNGKAMVALGLSIQTKIYSVVALPILFLSSPISIIWFLLSTMLTVIPFMVGGARFDSLIQHFLNTSDYSTYIVNPMYPGLAFDTTNLIASEPASYIWPPALIPLAIYVGFMLFTFDRYLPEKEEFRAASWWDRILLLKPLYLYMVPAVLFLFRWVMPWYLFWFGGLIFLFKKNEHAIGYLKEITIIGFVYTLGILANWPYFYHGPLPDFVANFPLGIFSLVPLMLMIGVCIIVFGLWRWTINKQEEHTMKIREFEERGELVI
;
A
#
# COMPACT_ATOMS: atom_id res chain seq x y z
N MET A 1 20.02 18.08 12.13
CA MET A 1 19.05 17.11 11.65
C MET A 1 17.90 16.87 12.62
N LEU A 2 18.09 16.20 13.78
CA LEU A 2 17.00 15.91 14.75
C LEU A 2 16.22 17.17 15.17
N ARG A 3 16.89 18.31 15.39
CA ARG A 3 16.22 19.59 15.71
C ARG A 3 15.33 20.10 14.57
N SER A 4 15.76 19.98 13.30
CA SER A 4 14.95 20.40 12.15
C SER A 4 13.74 19.48 11.94
N ILE A 5 13.90 18.16 12.15
CA ILE A 5 12.79 17.20 12.11
C ILE A 5 11.80 17.46 13.23
N SER A 6 12.31 17.66 14.45
CA SER A 6 11.53 17.97 15.65
C SER A 6 10.69 19.24 15.47
N PHE A 7 11.27 20.29 14.92
CA PHE A 7 10.56 21.55 14.64
C PHE A 7 9.42 21.34 13.65
N LYS A 8 9.65 20.61 12.54
CA LYS A 8 8.63 20.35 11.51
C LYS A 8 7.49 19.46 12.02
N ILE A 9 7.81 18.45 12.82
CA ILE A 9 6.79 17.63 13.49
C ILE A 9 5.97 18.51 14.44
N TYR A 10 6.59 19.45 15.13
CA TYR A 10 5.90 20.37 16.02
C TYR A 10 4.92 21.28 15.26
N GLU A 11 5.32 21.82 14.09
CA GLU A 11 4.43 22.62 13.23
C GLU A 11 3.22 21.81 12.77
N MET A 12 3.42 20.55 12.40
CA MET A 12 2.36 19.66 11.90
C MET A 12 1.58 18.93 13.00
N ARG A 13 1.94 19.08 14.27
CA ARG A 13 1.39 18.29 15.36
C ARG A 13 -0.14 18.25 15.42
N ARG A 14 -0.81 19.35 15.12
CA ARG A 14 -2.28 19.44 15.15
C ARG A 14 -2.91 18.53 14.10
N TYR A 15 -2.32 18.48 12.90
CA TYR A 15 -2.79 17.60 11.82
C TYR A 15 -2.52 16.14 12.15
N LEU A 16 -1.32 15.85 12.65
CA LEU A 16 -0.94 14.49 13.01
C LEU A 16 -1.79 13.96 14.18
N ILE A 17 -2.13 14.82 15.14
CA ILE A 17 -3.07 14.46 16.21
C ILE A 17 -4.47 14.22 15.64
N LEU A 18 -4.93 15.09 14.73
CA LEU A 18 -6.24 14.93 14.11
C LEU A 18 -6.32 13.64 13.30
N THR A 19 -5.30 13.34 12.48
CA THR A 19 -5.25 12.08 11.72
C THR A 19 -5.23 10.86 12.63
N LEU A 20 -4.50 10.91 13.73
CA LEU A 20 -4.49 9.84 14.73
C LEU A 20 -5.88 9.64 15.36
N VAL A 21 -6.51 10.72 15.82
CA VAL A 21 -7.85 10.66 16.44
C VAL A 21 -8.88 10.07 15.45
N VAL A 22 -8.89 10.56 14.22
CA VAL A 22 -9.79 10.02 13.16
C VAL A 22 -9.50 8.56 12.89
N SER A 23 -8.23 8.16 12.82
CA SER A 23 -7.84 6.78 12.59
C SER A 23 -8.27 5.86 13.74
N MET A 24 -8.19 6.34 14.99
CA MET A 24 -8.65 5.58 16.16
C MET A 24 -10.17 5.40 16.17
N ILE A 25 -10.93 6.44 15.80
CA ILE A 25 -12.40 6.35 15.67
C ILE A 25 -12.77 5.41 14.51
N ALA A 26 -11.98 5.37 13.45
CA ALA A 26 -12.24 4.51 12.31
C ALA A 26 -12.15 3.00 12.65
N ILE A 27 -11.38 2.60 13.69
CA ILE A 27 -11.24 1.19 14.07
C ILE A 27 -12.59 0.56 14.43
N PRO A 28 -13.32 1.00 15.46
CA PRO A 28 -14.59 0.39 15.82
C PRO A 28 -15.65 0.59 14.75
N VAL A 29 -15.60 1.68 14.02
CA VAL A 29 -16.53 1.92 12.90
C VAL A 29 -16.31 0.91 11.79
N ALA A 30 -15.06 0.68 11.39
CA ALA A 30 -14.74 -0.29 10.35
C ALA A 30 -15.03 -1.72 10.80
N ASP A 31 -14.76 -2.06 12.05
CA ASP A 31 -15.06 -3.39 12.61
C ASP A 31 -16.57 -3.70 12.60
N TYR A 32 -17.39 -2.70 12.86
CA TYR A 32 -18.84 -2.83 12.78
C TYR A 32 -19.37 -2.94 11.36
N LEU A 33 -18.74 -2.24 10.39
CA LEU A 33 -19.26 -2.08 9.04
C LEU A 33 -18.72 -3.09 8.03
N VAL A 34 -17.53 -3.62 8.26
CA VAL A 34 -16.79 -4.42 7.29
C VAL A 34 -16.32 -5.72 7.93
N ILE A 35 -16.60 -6.82 7.27
CA ILE A 35 -16.01 -8.11 7.66
C ILE A 35 -14.52 -8.07 7.36
N GLN A 36 -13.70 -8.04 8.40
CA GLN A 36 -12.26 -7.84 8.28
C GLN A 36 -11.51 -9.18 8.06
N ARG A 37 -11.76 -9.79 6.92
CA ARG A 37 -11.26 -11.13 6.59
C ARG A 37 -9.73 -11.22 6.60
N ASP A 38 -9.04 -10.24 6.02
CA ASP A 38 -7.57 -10.23 5.98
C ASP A 38 -6.97 -10.03 7.38
N ARG A 39 -7.61 -9.19 8.23
CA ARG A 39 -7.23 -9.05 9.63
C ARG A 39 -7.33 -10.40 10.37
N ASN A 40 -8.46 -11.06 10.25
CA ASN A 40 -8.71 -12.34 10.91
C ASN A 40 -7.69 -13.40 10.48
N ARG A 41 -7.36 -13.43 9.18
CA ARG A 41 -6.34 -14.31 8.64
C ARG A 41 -4.94 -13.98 9.18
N ASN A 42 -4.56 -12.72 9.20
CA ASN A 42 -3.26 -12.29 9.72
C ASN A 42 -3.13 -12.56 11.23
N GLU A 43 -4.21 -12.41 11.99
CA GLU A 43 -4.29 -12.76 13.40
C GLU A 43 -4.09 -14.27 13.59
N MET A 44 -4.82 -15.09 12.85
CA MET A 44 -4.69 -16.54 12.86
C MET A 44 -3.24 -17.01 12.63
N TYR A 45 -2.60 -16.53 11.57
CA TYR A 45 -1.21 -16.88 11.27
C TYR A 45 -0.22 -16.33 12.30
N GLY A 46 -0.48 -15.15 12.84
CA GLY A 46 0.32 -14.57 13.92
C GLY A 46 0.29 -15.43 15.19
N GLU A 47 -0.86 -15.95 15.57
CA GLU A 47 -1.03 -16.87 16.71
C GLU A 47 -0.46 -18.26 16.39
N ALA A 48 -0.75 -18.80 15.21
CA ALA A 48 -0.26 -20.11 14.78
C ALA A 48 1.27 -20.18 14.74
N PHE A 49 1.96 -19.07 14.45
CA PHE A 49 3.41 -19.02 14.45
C PHE A 49 4.02 -19.43 15.80
N TRP A 50 3.39 -19.11 16.92
CA TRP A 50 3.91 -19.45 18.25
C TRP A 50 3.78 -20.94 18.57
N ILE A 51 2.92 -21.66 17.86
CA ILE A 51 2.68 -23.09 18.04
C ILE A 51 3.49 -23.90 17.03
N TYR A 52 3.42 -23.48 15.75
CA TYR A 52 3.96 -24.24 14.62
C TYR A 52 5.25 -23.65 14.02
N GLY A 53 5.68 -22.45 14.47
CA GLY A 53 6.83 -21.77 13.88
C GLY A 53 6.66 -21.51 12.41
N PHE A 54 7.72 -21.72 11.65
CA PHE A 54 7.71 -21.51 10.20
C PHE A 54 6.99 -22.62 9.40
N SER A 55 6.61 -23.73 10.03
CA SER A 55 5.83 -24.78 9.34
C SER A 55 4.43 -24.31 8.95
N VAL A 56 3.96 -23.18 9.47
CA VAL A 56 2.71 -22.54 9.00
C VAL A 56 2.73 -22.23 7.49
N TYR A 57 3.91 -22.11 6.87
CA TYR A 57 4.04 -21.93 5.43
C TYR A 57 3.74 -23.20 4.61
N GLU A 58 3.69 -24.35 5.24
CA GLU A 58 3.33 -25.62 4.62
C GLU A 58 1.85 -25.98 4.78
N MET A 59 1.13 -25.21 5.62
CA MET A 59 -0.28 -25.43 5.94
C MET A 59 -1.16 -24.47 5.11
N THR A 60 -2.25 -24.98 4.61
CA THR A 60 -3.30 -24.14 3.99
C THR A 60 -4.07 -23.34 5.03
N ASP A 61 -4.73 -22.28 4.62
CA ASP A 61 -5.57 -21.46 5.52
C ASP A 61 -6.60 -22.32 6.29
N SER A 62 -7.21 -23.31 5.61
CA SER A 62 -8.17 -24.21 6.24
C SER A 62 -7.53 -25.12 7.27
N GLU A 63 -6.34 -25.67 6.99
CA GLU A 63 -5.61 -26.52 7.93
C GLU A 63 -5.15 -25.75 9.16
N VAL A 64 -4.69 -24.50 8.99
CA VAL A 64 -4.34 -23.64 10.11
C VAL A 64 -5.56 -23.30 10.94
N ALA A 65 -6.69 -22.94 10.31
CA ALA A 65 -7.93 -22.63 11.01
C ALA A 65 -8.44 -23.82 11.82
N GLU A 66 -8.41 -25.03 11.26
CA GLU A 66 -8.81 -26.25 11.96
C GLU A 66 -7.87 -26.57 13.13
N ALA A 67 -6.57 -26.45 12.92
CA ALA A 67 -5.56 -26.72 13.95
C ALA A 67 -5.60 -25.70 15.10
N MET A 68 -5.94 -24.45 14.81
CA MET A 68 -6.07 -23.40 15.83
C MET A 68 -7.38 -23.48 16.61
N GLY A 69 -8.44 -24.06 16.02
CA GLY A 69 -9.73 -24.13 16.64
C GLY A 69 -10.49 -22.80 16.70
N PRO A 70 -11.52 -22.68 17.56
CA PRO A 70 -12.23 -21.42 17.73
C PRO A 70 -11.31 -20.28 18.18
N PRO A 71 -11.47 -19.06 17.66
CA PRO A 71 -12.60 -18.58 16.85
C PRO A 71 -12.42 -18.73 15.32
N PHE A 72 -11.38 -19.39 14.84
CA PHE A 72 -11.03 -19.41 13.42
C PHE A 72 -11.78 -20.47 12.61
N ASN A 73 -12.26 -21.52 13.24
CA ASN A 73 -12.97 -22.64 12.58
C ASN A 73 -14.48 -22.70 12.89
N ASP A 74 -15.01 -21.86 13.77
CA ASP A 74 -16.43 -21.85 14.17
C ASP A 74 -17.28 -20.79 13.45
N GLY A 75 -16.66 -20.04 12.52
CA GLY A 75 -17.33 -18.97 11.78
C GLY A 75 -17.38 -17.62 12.52
N THR A 76 -16.85 -17.51 13.73
CA THR A 76 -16.75 -16.24 14.46
C THR A 76 -15.77 -15.31 13.79
N HIS A 77 -14.58 -15.79 13.42
CA HIS A 77 -13.61 -15.09 12.61
C HIS A 77 -13.72 -15.53 11.16
N ILE A 78 -14.47 -14.77 10.37
CA ILE A 78 -14.67 -15.07 8.95
C ILE A 78 -13.35 -14.86 8.20
N LEU A 79 -12.84 -15.94 7.61
CA LEU A 79 -11.65 -15.93 6.75
C LEU A 79 -12.01 -15.64 5.29
N PRO A 80 -11.03 -15.26 4.45
CA PRO A 80 -11.28 -15.13 3.02
C PRO A 80 -11.65 -16.49 2.40
N PRO A 81 -12.85 -16.68 1.85
CA PRO A 81 -13.33 -18.00 1.43
C PRO A 81 -12.56 -18.56 0.22
N TYR A 82 -11.94 -17.69 -0.55
CA TYR A 82 -11.15 -18.04 -1.74
C TYR A 82 -9.71 -18.44 -1.40
N LEU A 83 -9.29 -18.33 -0.15
CA LEU A 83 -7.92 -18.65 0.27
C LEU A 83 -7.84 -19.99 1.03
N GLY A 84 -8.96 -20.70 1.21
CA GLY A 84 -9.02 -21.92 2.03
C GLY A 84 -8.00 -23.00 1.65
N ASN A 85 -7.63 -23.11 0.39
CA ASN A 85 -6.66 -24.08 -0.12
C ASN A 85 -5.28 -23.48 -0.42
N ILE A 86 -5.02 -22.26 0.03
CA ILE A 86 -3.77 -21.55 -0.21
C ILE A 86 -2.97 -21.47 1.08
N THR A 87 -1.66 -21.62 0.98
CA THR A 87 -0.71 -21.41 2.08
C THR A 87 -0.43 -19.92 2.26
N TYR A 88 0.18 -19.54 3.40
CA TYR A 88 0.51 -18.15 3.65
C TYR A 88 1.52 -17.59 2.62
N GLU A 89 1.11 -16.57 1.88
CA GLU A 89 1.85 -16.04 0.72
C GLU A 89 2.79 -14.88 1.06
N TYR A 90 2.67 -14.33 2.24
CA TYR A 90 3.48 -13.16 2.60
C TYR A 90 4.88 -13.56 3.08
N PRO A 91 5.90 -12.75 2.75
CA PRO A 91 7.26 -13.01 3.20
C PRO A 91 7.40 -12.99 4.73
N VAL A 92 8.50 -13.56 5.18
CA VAL A 92 8.76 -13.92 6.59
C VAL A 92 8.61 -12.76 7.57
N PHE A 93 9.03 -11.54 7.21
CA PHE A 93 8.95 -10.41 8.13
C PHE A 93 7.51 -9.98 8.40
N GLY A 94 6.63 -10.14 7.42
CA GLY A 94 5.19 -9.91 7.61
C GLY A 94 4.59 -10.86 8.65
N LEU A 95 4.91 -12.15 8.55
CA LEU A 95 4.49 -13.15 9.54
C LEU A 95 5.02 -12.84 10.94
N ILE A 96 6.33 -12.55 11.06
CA ILE A 96 6.95 -12.21 12.35
C ILE A 96 6.29 -10.97 12.97
N PHE A 97 5.96 -9.97 12.15
CA PHE A 97 5.27 -8.78 12.66
C PHE A 97 3.92 -9.14 13.29
N PHE A 98 3.10 -9.93 12.62
CA PHE A 98 1.82 -10.36 13.17
C PHE A 98 1.98 -11.29 14.37
N ALA A 99 2.98 -12.16 14.36
CA ALA A 99 3.30 -12.99 15.52
C ALA A 99 3.64 -12.14 16.75
N ILE A 100 4.45 -11.09 16.59
CA ILE A 100 4.77 -10.16 17.69
C ILE A 100 3.52 -9.39 18.12
N ALA A 101 2.72 -8.92 17.16
CA ALA A 101 1.51 -8.16 17.46
C ALA A 101 0.49 -9.00 18.24
N THR A 102 0.26 -10.24 17.86
CA THR A 102 -0.64 -11.17 18.58
C THR A 102 -0.07 -11.57 19.94
N TRP A 103 1.25 -11.76 20.05
CA TRP A 103 1.89 -12.08 21.32
C TRP A 103 1.79 -10.94 22.35
N LEU A 104 1.89 -9.68 21.91
CA LEU A 104 1.77 -8.52 22.81
C LEU A 104 0.37 -8.41 23.44
N TYR A 105 -0.64 -8.97 22.78
CA TYR A 105 -1.99 -9.07 23.31
C TYR A 105 -2.59 -10.44 22.99
N PRO A 106 -2.03 -11.52 23.57
CA PRO A 106 -2.62 -12.85 23.43
C PRO A 106 -3.89 -12.84 24.25
N GLY A 107 -5.00 -12.58 23.64
CA GLY A 107 -6.20 -12.46 24.43
C GLY A 107 -7.28 -13.37 23.91
N VAL A 108 -7.97 -13.97 24.82
CA VAL A 108 -9.27 -14.54 24.61
C VAL A 108 -10.26 -13.45 24.98
N GLY A 109 -10.81 -12.73 24.00
CA GLY A 109 -11.83 -11.73 24.34
C GLY A 109 -12.04 -10.63 23.28
N GLY A 110 -13.14 -9.94 23.39
CA GLY A 110 -13.70 -9.06 22.37
C GLY A 110 -12.88 -7.82 21.93
N LEU A 111 -11.72 -7.55 22.53
CA LEU A 111 -10.84 -6.45 22.11
C LEU A 111 -9.68 -6.93 21.24
N GLN A 112 -9.41 -8.20 21.16
CA GLN A 112 -8.28 -8.77 20.43
C GLN A 112 -8.28 -8.40 18.95
N PRO A 113 -9.36 -8.50 18.20
CA PRO A 113 -9.40 -8.10 16.80
C PRO A 113 -9.10 -6.61 16.62
N LEU A 114 -9.59 -5.76 17.51
CA LEU A 114 -9.34 -4.31 17.48
C LEU A 114 -7.87 -3.98 17.78
N TRP A 115 -7.18 -4.83 18.55
CA TRP A 115 -5.78 -4.64 18.89
C TRP A 115 -4.86 -4.65 17.66
N LEU A 116 -5.05 -5.60 16.76
CA LEU A 116 -4.27 -5.65 15.52
C LEU A 116 -4.50 -4.41 14.66
N ASN A 117 -5.76 -4.00 14.49
CA ASN A 117 -6.07 -2.75 13.80
C ASN A 117 -5.45 -1.53 14.50
N PHE A 118 -5.44 -1.52 15.84
CA PHE A 118 -4.81 -0.45 16.61
C PHE A 118 -3.31 -0.33 16.32
N ILE A 119 -2.56 -1.44 16.34
CA ILE A 119 -1.14 -1.44 16.00
C ILE A 119 -0.92 -0.97 14.56
N LEU A 120 -1.72 -1.46 13.61
CA LEU A 120 -1.61 -1.05 12.21
C LEU A 120 -1.93 0.43 12.00
N VAL A 121 -2.88 0.98 12.76
CA VAL A 121 -3.19 2.42 12.76
C VAL A 121 -2.03 3.24 13.32
N LEU A 122 -1.34 2.77 14.36
CA LEU A 122 -0.13 3.45 14.86
C LEU A 122 0.98 3.45 13.80
N VAL A 123 1.23 2.31 13.16
CA VAL A 123 2.21 2.23 12.06
C VAL A 123 1.82 3.13 10.89
N PHE A 124 0.55 3.14 10.53
CA PHE A 124 0.04 4.03 9.47
C PHE A 124 0.23 5.52 9.81
N ASN A 125 -0.03 5.92 11.06
CA ASN A 125 0.22 7.31 11.47
C ASN A 125 1.72 7.65 11.48
N LEU A 126 2.60 6.66 11.75
CA LEU A 126 4.04 6.83 11.54
C LEU A 126 4.36 7.08 10.05
N ASN A 127 3.67 6.41 9.12
CA ASN A 127 3.82 6.67 7.69
C ASN A 127 3.47 8.11 7.33
N LEU A 128 2.40 8.67 7.91
CA LEU A 128 2.04 10.07 7.69
C LEU A 128 3.13 11.03 8.19
N ILE A 129 3.77 10.71 9.31
CA ILE A 129 4.93 11.47 9.82
C ILE A 129 6.10 11.40 8.83
N LEU A 130 6.43 10.20 8.33
CA LEU A 130 7.51 10.01 7.36
C LEU A 130 7.22 10.74 6.05
N ILE A 131 5.98 10.70 5.57
CA ILE A 131 5.53 11.45 4.39
C ILE A 131 5.67 12.95 4.62
N ALA A 132 5.27 13.45 5.79
CA ALA A 132 5.43 14.85 6.14
C ALA A 132 6.90 15.28 6.13
N ILE A 133 7.79 14.44 6.65
CA ILE A 133 9.25 14.67 6.60
C ILE A 133 9.76 14.70 5.15
N LEU A 134 9.29 13.80 4.30
CA LEU A 134 9.70 13.71 2.90
C LEU A 134 9.18 14.88 2.05
N LEU A 135 7.95 15.29 2.26
CA LEU A 135 7.33 16.43 1.57
C LEU A 135 7.89 17.77 2.03
N ARG A 136 8.26 17.89 3.31
CA ARG A 136 8.78 19.13 3.93
C ARG A 136 7.87 20.33 3.62
N ASP A 137 8.47 21.39 3.10
CA ASP A 137 7.76 22.65 2.81
C ASP A 137 6.75 22.51 1.66
N LYS A 138 6.88 21.48 0.82
CA LYS A 138 5.96 21.24 -0.30
C LYS A 138 4.51 21.00 0.16
N LEU A 139 4.28 20.52 1.38
CA LEU A 139 2.94 20.41 1.94
C LEU A 139 2.25 21.78 2.04
N TYR A 140 2.99 22.84 2.28
CA TYR A 140 2.44 24.19 2.40
C TYR A 140 2.37 24.89 1.05
N THR A 141 3.36 24.70 0.19
CA THR A 141 3.51 25.44 -1.07
C THR A 141 2.85 24.74 -2.26
N GLU A 142 2.81 23.40 -2.27
CA GLU A 142 2.43 22.62 -3.45
C GLU A 142 1.06 21.91 -3.29
N ARG A 143 0.14 22.20 -4.17
CA ARG A 143 -1.18 21.57 -4.18
C ARG A 143 -1.10 20.04 -4.33
N TRP A 144 -0.20 19.54 -5.16
CA TRP A 144 -0.03 18.13 -5.41
C TRP A 144 0.40 17.36 -4.16
N ALA A 145 1.26 17.97 -3.32
CA ALA A 145 1.72 17.35 -2.07
C ALA A 145 0.56 17.18 -1.06
N ARG A 146 -0.33 18.17 -0.98
CA ARG A 146 -1.54 18.09 -0.14
C ARG A 146 -2.51 17.03 -0.63
N LEU A 147 -2.73 16.94 -1.95
CA LEU A 147 -3.58 15.91 -2.54
C LEU A 147 -3.01 14.51 -2.32
N PHE A 148 -1.71 14.35 -2.48
CA PHE A 148 -1.04 13.08 -2.20
C PHE A 148 -1.19 12.68 -0.74
N PHE A 149 -0.93 13.61 0.20
CA PHE A 149 -1.08 13.34 1.64
C PHE A 149 -2.51 12.95 2.01
N ALA A 150 -3.50 13.65 1.47
CA ALA A 150 -4.91 13.34 1.70
C ALA A 150 -5.30 11.97 1.10
N GLY A 151 -4.87 11.67 -0.12
CA GLY A 151 -5.10 10.38 -0.76
C GLY A 151 -4.46 9.24 0.01
N TYR A 152 -3.23 9.44 0.47
CA TYR A 152 -2.53 8.45 1.29
C TYR A 152 -3.20 8.25 2.66
N PHE A 153 -3.77 9.31 3.25
CA PHE A 153 -4.53 9.20 4.48
C PHE A 153 -5.77 8.29 4.31
N ILE A 154 -6.53 8.49 3.24
CA ILE A 154 -7.71 7.66 2.94
C ILE A 154 -7.29 6.20 2.69
N TYR A 155 -6.26 6.00 1.86
CA TYR A 155 -5.71 4.69 1.59
C TYR A 155 -5.26 3.98 2.87
N GLY A 156 -4.51 4.66 3.71
CA GLY A 156 -4.01 4.07 4.94
C GLY A 156 -5.10 3.73 5.95
N LEU A 157 -6.20 4.52 6.02
CA LEU A 157 -7.37 4.16 6.82
C LEU A 157 -7.99 2.85 6.35
N ILE A 158 -8.14 2.67 5.03
CA ILE A 158 -8.69 1.46 4.44
C ILE A 158 -7.78 0.26 4.74
N MET A 159 -6.46 0.43 4.65
CA MET A 159 -5.51 -0.67 4.86
C MET A 159 -5.32 -1.02 6.34
N SER A 160 -5.34 -0.04 7.25
CA SER A 160 -5.12 -0.26 8.67
C SER A 160 -6.41 -0.55 9.44
N ALA A 161 -7.24 0.47 9.64
CA ALA A 161 -8.50 0.34 10.40
C ALA A 161 -9.54 -0.52 9.67
N GLY A 162 -9.62 -0.40 8.34
CA GLY A 162 -10.65 -1.05 7.53
C GLY A 162 -10.31 -2.46 7.06
N GLY A 163 -9.04 -2.86 7.02
CA GLY A 163 -8.66 -4.14 6.39
C GLY A 163 -7.68 -5.01 7.16
N GLY A 164 -6.97 -4.47 8.15
CA GLY A 164 -5.96 -5.23 8.87
C GLY A 164 -4.83 -5.79 7.98
N LYS A 165 -4.42 -5.00 6.97
CA LYS A 165 -3.51 -5.43 5.90
C LYS A 165 -2.04 -5.11 6.20
N LEU A 166 -1.12 -5.74 5.44
CA LEU A 166 0.34 -5.57 5.57
C LEU A 166 0.88 -4.25 5.00
N GLU A 167 0.12 -3.57 4.14
CA GLU A 167 0.55 -2.36 3.46
C GLU A 167 1.09 -1.27 4.40
N PRO A 168 0.47 -0.95 5.54
CA PRO A 168 1.02 0.05 6.46
C PRO A 168 2.44 -0.25 6.92
N ILE A 169 2.79 -1.52 7.13
CA ILE A 169 4.10 -1.96 7.60
C ILE A 169 5.12 -1.85 6.46
N THR A 170 4.76 -2.37 5.30
CA THR A 170 5.60 -2.34 4.10
C THR A 170 5.93 -0.90 3.72
N ASP A 171 4.91 -0.03 3.70
CA ASP A 171 5.06 1.38 3.40
C ASP A 171 5.90 2.10 4.45
N CYS A 172 5.74 1.76 5.74
CA CYS A 172 6.55 2.34 6.81
C CYS A 172 8.04 2.10 6.58
N LEU A 173 8.38 0.86 6.29
CA LEU A 173 9.77 0.47 6.03
C LEU A 173 10.30 1.08 4.72
N LEU A 174 9.49 1.14 3.66
CA LEU A 174 9.85 1.81 2.41
C LEU A 174 10.06 3.31 2.62
N LEU A 175 9.13 4.00 3.27
CA LEU A 175 9.25 5.43 3.55
C LEU A 175 10.45 5.73 4.46
N MET A 176 10.71 4.87 5.45
CA MET A 176 11.90 4.96 6.28
C MET A 176 13.17 4.82 5.45
N ALA A 177 13.23 3.86 4.52
CA ALA A 177 14.34 3.70 3.59
C ALA A 177 14.57 4.96 2.76
N LEU A 178 13.50 5.59 2.27
CA LEU A 178 13.59 6.84 1.49
C LEU A 178 14.09 8.01 2.33
N VAL A 179 13.63 8.15 3.58
CA VAL A 179 14.12 9.18 4.52
C VAL A 179 15.61 8.96 4.81
N LEU A 180 16.01 7.74 5.14
CA LEU A 180 17.40 7.40 5.45
C LEU A 180 18.32 7.61 4.24
N ASN A 181 17.88 7.24 3.04
CA ASN A 181 18.63 7.50 1.81
C ASN A 181 18.82 9.00 1.56
N LYS A 182 17.78 9.80 1.79
CA LYS A 182 17.85 11.27 1.65
C LYS A 182 18.82 11.92 2.63
N GLU A 183 19.01 11.29 3.79
CA GLU A 183 19.96 11.72 4.83
C GLU A 183 21.37 11.11 4.65
N GLY A 184 21.61 10.43 3.53
CA GLY A 184 22.91 9.79 3.24
C GLY A 184 23.21 8.54 4.03
N GLN A 185 22.26 8.01 4.82
CA GLN A 185 22.41 6.79 5.60
C GLN A 185 22.09 5.54 4.76
N ASN A 186 22.80 5.39 3.64
CA ASN A 186 22.46 4.40 2.59
C ASN A 186 22.43 2.95 3.10
N GLY A 187 23.33 2.57 4.00
CA GLY A 187 23.34 1.22 4.58
C GLY A 187 22.05 0.92 5.35
N LYS A 188 21.62 1.84 6.23
CA LYS A 188 20.37 1.69 6.98
C LYS A 188 19.14 1.74 6.05
N ALA A 189 19.21 2.58 5.00
CA ALA A 189 18.17 2.64 3.99
C ALA A 189 17.97 1.28 3.31
N MET A 190 19.06 0.60 2.97
CA MET A 190 19.03 -0.72 2.34
C MET A 190 18.53 -1.82 3.29
N VAL A 191 18.85 -1.74 4.59
CA VAL A 191 18.26 -2.65 5.59
C VAL A 191 16.74 -2.44 5.67
N ALA A 192 16.28 -1.20 5.79
CA ALA A 192 14.86 -0.89 5.86
C ALA A 192 14.12 -1.34 4.58
N LEU A 193 14.72 -1.14 3.41
CA LEU A 193 14.17 -1.64 2.14
C LEU A 193 14.11 -3.17 2.11
N GLY A 194 15.16 -3.85 2.56
CA GLY A 194 15.20 -5.32 2.63
C GLY A 194 14.08 -5.87 3.52
N LEU A 195 13.84 -5.27 4.68
CA LEU A 195 12.73 -5.63 5.56
C LEU A 195 11.37 -5.30 4.94
N SER A 196 11.25 -4.19 4.21
CA SER A 196 10.04 -3.84 3.48
C SER A 196 9.69 -4.90 2.43
N ILE A 197 10.66 -5.34 1.63
CA ILE A 197 10.47 -6.40 0.63
C ILE A 197 10.08 -7.72 1.29
N GLN A 198 10.63 -8.02 2.46
CA GLN A 198 10.32 -9.21 3.23
C GLN A 198 9.00 -9.09 4.04
N THR A 199 8.35 -7.96 4.00
CA THR A 199 6.95 -7.79 4.42
C THR A 199 6.02 -8.01 3.25
N LYS A 200 6.27 -7.32 2.14
CA LYS A 200 5.51 -7.46 0.90
C LYS A 200 6.39 -7.03 -0.29
N ILE A 201 6.45 -7.85 -1.31
CA ILE A 201 7.48 -7.79 -2.36
C ILE A 201 7.46 -6.50 -3.20
N TYR A 202 6.32 -5.78 -3.29
CA TYR A 202 6.18 -4.65 -4.22
C TYR A 202 7.21 -3.53 -4.02
N SER A 203 7.75 -3.38 -2.84
CA SER A 203 8.77 -2.37 -2.55
C SER A 203 10.13 -2.65 -3.22
N VAL A 204 10.32 -3.84 -3.82
CA VAL A 204 11.52 -4.21 -4.60
C VAL A 204 11.80 -3.23 -5.74
N VAL A 205 10.77 -2.58 -6.27
CA VAL A 205 10.90 -1.57 -7.32
C VAL A 205 11.74 -0.34 -6.92
N ALA A 206 11.92 -0.08 -5.63
CA ALA A 206 12.81 0.96 -5.14
C ALA A 206 14.30 0.54 -5.11
N LEU A 207 14.58 -0.78 -5.14
CA LEU A 207 15.93 -1.32 -5.00
C LEU A 207 16.91 -0.79 -6.06
N PRO A 208 16.59 -0.76 -7.37
CA PRO A 208 17.53 -0.24 -8.36
C PRO A 208 17.94 1.20 -8.09
N ILE A 209 17.02 2.04 -7.64
CA ILE A 209 17.27 3.45 -7.38
C ILE A 209 18.15 3.65 -6.14
N LEU A 210 17.89 2.92 -5.07
CA LEU A 210 18.69 3.00 -3.86
C LEU A 210 20.09 2.39 -4.09
N PHE A 211 20.16 1.31 -4.86
CA PHE A 211 21.43 0.71 -5.28
C PHE A 211 22.29 1.71 -6.09
N LEU A 212 21.72 2.38 -7.08
CA LEU A 212 22.42 3.38 -7.88
C LEU A 212 22.90 4.58 -7.03
N SER A 213 22.22 4.88 -5.94
CA SER A 213 22.64 5.94 -5.02
C SER A 213 23.90 5.58 -4.24
N SER A 214 24.10 4.30 -3.91
CA SER A 214 25.29 3.78 -3.21
C SER A 214 25.42 2.27 -3.44
N PRO A 215 26.14 1.83 -4.50
CA PRO A 215 26.23 0.41 -4.86
C PRO A 215 26.75 -0.48 -3.73
N ILE A 216 27.74 -0.01 -2.94
CA ILE A 216 28.31 -0.78 -1.84
C ILE A 216 27.29 -1.10 -0.73
N SER A 217 26.24 -0.30 -0.63
CA SER A 217 25.19 -0.51 0.38
C SER A 217 24.32 -1.75 0.12
N ILE A 218 24.45 -2.41 -1.05
CA ILE A 218 23.79 -3.68 -1.36
C ILE A 218 24.13 -4.77 -0.33
N ILE A 219 25.32 -4.71 0.28
CA ILE A 219 25.74 -5.66 1.31
C ILE A 219 24.75 -5.64 2.49
N TRP A 220 24.29 -4.46 2.90
CA TRP A 220 23.33 -4.32 3.99
C TRP A 220 21.93 -4.86 3.61
N PHE A 221 21.55 -4.71 2.35
CA PHE A 221 20.35 -5.32 1.82
C PHE A 221 20.43 -6.85 1.91
N LEU A 222 21.51 -7.44 1.40
CA LEU A 222 21.74 -8.88 1.45
C LEU A 222 21.77 -9.41 2.89
N LEU A 223 22.43 -8.69 3.80
CA LEU A 223 22.44 -9.06 5.22
C LEU A 223 21.04 -9.04 5.82
N SER A 224 20.22 -8.03 5.52
CA SER A 224 18.83 -7.98 6.02
C SER A 224 17.97 -9.11 5.47
N THR A 225 18.17 -9.49 4.20
CA THR A 225 17.46 -10.63 3.63
C THR A 225 17.92 -11.96 4.21
N MET A 226 19.20 -12.12 4.52
CA MET A 226 19.72 -13.34 5.14
C MET A 226 19.17 -13.57 6.55
N LEU A 227 18.93 -12.50 7.33
CA LEU A 227 18.38 -12.62 8.68
C LEU A 227 17.00 -13.29 8.69
N THR A 228 16.21 -13.12 7.64
CA THR A 228 14.88 -13.75 7.52
C THR A 228 14.89 -15.07 6.76
N VAL A 229 15.90 -15.29 5.93
CA VAL A 229 16.10 -16.58 5.25
C VAL A 229 16.56 -17.67 6.23
N ILE A 230 17.45 -17.32 7.19
CA ILE A 230 18.00 -18.28 8.15
C ILE A 230 16.90 -18.99 8.98
N PRO A 231 15.97 -18.29 9.64
CA PRO A 231 14.90 -18.94 10.38
C PRO A 231 14.01 -19.81 9.48
N PHE A 232 13.80 -19.39 8.24
CA PHE A 232 13.01 -20.14 7.26
C PHE A 232 13.70 -21.48 6.92
N MET A 233 15.00 -21.46 6.68
CA MET A 233 15.77 -22.67 6.39
C MET A 233 15.86 -23.60 7.62
N VAL A 234 16.04 -23.04 8.82
CA VAL A 234 16.15 -23.81 10.05
C VAL A 234 14.78 -24.31 10.52
N GLY A 235 13.72 -23.55 10.24
CA GLY A 235 12.34 -23.91 10.58
C GLY A 235 11.74 -25.01 9.72
N GLY A 236 12.43 -25.47 8.65
CA GLY A 236 11.95 -26.51 7.76
C GLY A 236 10.96 -26.04 6.71
N ALA A 237 10.60 -24.77 6.70
CA ALA A 237 9.71 -24.22 5.71
C ALA A 237 10.32 -24.29 4.30
N ARG A 238 9.49 -24.53 3.29
CA ARG A 238 9.94 -24.66 1.90
C ARG A 238 9.77 -23.35 1.16
N PHE A 239 10.83 -22.93 0.45
CA PHE A 239 10.77 -21.78 -0.46
C PHE A 239 9.85 -22.02 -1.66
N ASP A 240 9.65 -23.27 -2.03
CA ASP A 240 8.78 -23.66 -3.14
C ASP A 240 7.34 -23.22 -2.92
N SER A 241 6.82 -23.26 -1.70
CA SER A 241 5.45 -22.76 -1.41
C SER A 241 5.29 -21.28 -1.72
N LEU A 242 6.25 -20.43 -1.34
CA LEU A 242 6.24 -18.99 -1.68
C LEU A 242 6.40 -18.75 -3.19
N ILE A 243 7.27 -19.52 -3.85
CA ILE A 243 7.51 -19.40 -5.30
C ILE A 243 6.29 -19.92 -6.07
N GLN A 244 5.75 -21.06 -5.69
CA GLN A 244 4.56 -21.63 -6.32
C GLN A 244 3.37 -20.70 -6.20
N HIS A 245 3.22 -20.00 -5.07
CA HIS A 245 2.19 -19.02 -4.90
C HIS A 245 2.28 -17.89 -5.95
N PHE A 246 3.49 -17.43 -6.29
CA PHE A 246 3.68 -16.45 -7.36
C PHE A 246 3.51 -17.03 -8.76
N LEU A 247 3.85 -18.31 -8.95
CA LEU A 247 3.81 -18.97 -10.26
C LEU A 247 2.44 -19.60 -10.53
N ASN A 248 1.81 -20.20 -9.52
CA ASN A 248 0.53 -20.90 -9.60
C ASN A 248 -0.61 -19.98 -9.16
N THR A 249 -0.75 -18.89 -9.86
CA THR A 249 -1.90 -17.99 -9.66
C THR A 249 -3.23 -18.63 -10.05
N SER A 250 -3.24 -19.87 -10.55
CA SER A 250 -4.44 -20.67 -10.79
C SER A 250 -5.16 -21.12 -9.53
N ASP A 251 -4.45 -21.20 -8.40
CA ASP A 251 -5.04 -21.61 -7.12
C ASP A 251 -5.78 -20.47 -6.43
N TYR A 252 -5.59 -19.23 -6.90
CA TYR A 252 -6.46 -18.15 -6.48
C TYR A 252 -7.82 -18.32 -7.12
N SER A 253 -8.78 -18.66 -6.31
CA SER A 253 -10.16 -18.52 -6.70
C SER A 253 -10.48 -17.04 -6.90
N THR A 254 -10.34 -16.59 -8.11
CA THR A 254 -10.33 -15.19 -8.42
C THR A 254 -11.71 -14.71 -8.76
N TYR A 255 -12.25 -13.96 -7.87
CA TYR A 255 -13.38 -13.11 -8.17
C TYR A 255 -13.01 -11.85 -8.96
N ILE A 256 -11.69 -11.60 -9.18
CA ILE A 256 -11.23 -10.38 -9.84
C ILE A 256 -10.18 -10.74 -10.89
N VAL A 257 -10.58 -10.67 -12.12
CA VAL A 257 -9.69 -10.73 -13.29
C VAL A 257 -9.11 -9.34 -13.52
N ASN A 258 -7.83 -9.23 -13.83
CA ASN A 258 -7.28 -7.96 -14.26
C ASN A 258 -7.94 -7.55 -15.58
N PRO A 259 -8.71 -6.45 -15.63
CA PRO A 259 -9.44 -6.04 -16.82
C PRO A 259 -8.52 -5.67 -17.98
N MET A 260 -7.21 -5.47 -17.71
CA MET A 260 -6.21 -5.20 -18.72
C MET A 260 -5.63 -6.46 -19.35
N TYR A 261 -5.97 -7.63 -18.82
CA TYR A 261 -5.44 -8.92 -19.30
C TYR A 261 -6.58 -9.81 -19.81
N PRO A 262 -7.13 -9.53 -20.98
CA PRO A 262 -8.20 -10.33 -21.54
C PRO A 262 -7.71 -11.75 -21.78
N GLY A 263 -8.49 -12.73 -21.44
CA GLY A 263 -8.18 -14.15 -21.62
C GLY A 263 -7.51 -14.85 -20.46
N LEU A 264 -7.19 -14.12 -19.38
CA LEU A 264 -6.71 -14.71 -18.14
C LEU A 264 -7.83 -14.70 -17.09
N ALA A 265 -8.94 -15.29 -17.43
CA ALA A 265 -9.94 -15.63 -16.43
C ALA A 265 -9.37 -16.76 -15.57
N PHE A 266 -9.38 -16.58 -14.26
CA PHE A 266 -9.00 -17.60 -13.31
C PHE A 266 -10.21 -18.46 -12.99
N ASP A 267 -10.07 -19.73 -13.21
CA ASP A 267 -11.07 -20.70 -12.81
C ASP A 267 -10.98 -20.94 -11.32
N THR A 268 -12.01 -20.63 -10.62
CA THR A 268 -12.08 -20.93 -9.23
C THR A 268 -13.27 -21.77 -8.83
N THR A 269 -14.21 -21.90 -9.73
CA THR A 269 -15.47 -22.57 -9.44
C THR A 269 -16.05 -23.28 -10.66
N ASN A 270 -15.27 -23.48 -11.70
CA ASN A 270 -15.74 -23.98 -13.03
C ASN A 270 -16.76 -23.04 -13.71
N LEU A 271 -17.12 -21.92 -13.11
CA LEU A 271 -18.11 -21.01 -13.68
C LEU A 271 -17.48 -20.05 -14.71
N ILE A 272 -16.22 -19.68 -14.48
CA ILE A 272 -15.52 -18.74 -15.37
C ILE A 272 -14.76 -19.49 -16.48
N ALA A 273 -14.34 -20.73 -16.24
CA ALA A 273 -13.65 -21.55 -17.24
C ALA A 273 -14.55 -21.93 -18.43
N SER A 274 -15.86 -21.94 -18.24
CA SER A 274 -16.83 -22.21 -19.33
C SER A 274 -17.10 -21.00 -20.21
N GLU A 275 -16.76 -19.79 -19.75
CA GLU A 275 -17.04 -18.57 -20.50
C GLU A 275 -15.78 -18.16 -21.30
N PRO A 276 -15.92 -17.99 -22.62
CA PRO A 276 -14.79 -17.60 -23.44
C PRO A 276 -14.34 -16.17 -23.08
N ALA A 277 -13.03 -16.01 -22.95
CA ALA A 277 -12.37 -14.73 -22.73
C ALA A 277 -12.81 -13.60 -23.67
N SER A 278 -13.40 -13.96 -24.80
CA SER A 278 -13.99 -13.02 -25.77
C SER A 278 -15.06 -12.08 -25.20
N TYR A 279 -15.72 -12.46 -24.10
CA TYR A 279 -16.72 -11.59 -23.46
C TYR A 279 -16.09 -10.45 -22.65
N ILE A 280 -14.86 -10.61 -22.17
CA ILE A 280 -14.14 -9.62 -21.38
C ILE A 280 -13.38 -8.64 -22.29
N TRP A 281 -12.99 -9.08 -23.47
CA TRP A 281 -12.10 -8.34 -24.36
C TRP A 281 -12.56 -6.91 -24.73
N PRO A 282 -13.75 -6.71 -25.28
CA PRO A 282 -14.13 -5.37 -25.73
C PRO A 282 -14.12 -4.30 -24.63
N PRO A 283 -14.72 -4.57 -23.45
CA PRO A 283 -14.68 -3.60 -22.35
C PRO A 283 -13.27 -3.31 -21.80
N ALA A 284 -12.36 -4.29 -21.80
CA ALA A 284 -11.00 -4.13 -21.28
C ALA A 284 -10.10 -3.33 -22.25
N LEU A 285 -10.35 -3.37 -23.55
CA LEU A 285 -9.54 -2.65 -24.53
C LEU A 285 -9.65 -1.13 -24.38
N ILE A 286 -10.81 -0.59 -23.99
CA ILE A 286 -11.00 0.85 -23.81
C ILE A 286 -10.11 1.40 -22.69
N PRO A 287 -10.16 0.87 -21.46
CA PRO A 287 -9.26 1.27 -20.39
C PRO A 287 -7.77 1.12 -20.76
N LEU A 288 -7.40 0.02 -21.39
CA LEU A 288 -6.02 -0.20 -21.84
C LEU A 288 -5.58 0.86 -22.86
N ALA A 289 -6.41 1.18 -23.83
CA ALA A 289 -6.14 2.22 -24.82
C ALA A 289 -5.96 3.60 -24.19
N ILE A 290 -6.80 3.93 -23.20
CA ILE A 290 -6.67 5.18 -22.41
C ILE A 290 -5.31 5.23 -21.70
N TYR A 291 -4.94 4.16 -21.04
CA TYR A 291 -3.66 4.10 -20.31
C TYR A 291 -2.47 4.19 -21.26
N VAL A 292 -2.44 3.38 -22.31
CA VAL A 292 -1.36 3.38 -23.31
C VAL A 292 -1.26 4.75 -23.99
N GLY A 293 -2.40 5.34 -24.36
CA GLY A 293 -2.44 6.68 -24.92
C GLY A 293 -1.85 7.73 -23.98
N PHE A 294 -2.20 7.67 -22.70
CA PHE A 294 -1.64 8.56 -21.68
C PHE A 294 -0.12 8.37 -21.53
N MET A 295 0.34 7.12 -21.46
CA MET A 295 1.77 6.79 -21.34
C MET A 295 2.57 7.34 -22.52
N LEU A 296 2.09 7.09 -23.75
CA LEU A 296 2.74 7.59 -24.97
C LEU A 296 2.76 9.12 -25.04
N PHE A 297 1.68 9.76 -24.63
CA PHE A 297 1.57 11.21 -24.64
C PHE A 297 2.50 11.91 -23.64
N THR A 298 2.80 11.27 -22.52
CA THR A 298 3.57 11.87 -21.41
C THR A 298 5.02 11.40 -21.34
N PHE A 299 5.35 10.34 -22.08
CA PHE A 299 6.66 9.66 -22.03
C PHE A 299 7.86 10.59 -22.26
N ASP A 300 7.77 11.48 -23.24
CA ASP A 300 8.86 12.38 -23.62
C ASP A 300 9.33 13.27 -22.46
N ARG A 301 8.46 13.55 -21.50
CA ARG A 301 8.79 14.39 -20.33
C ARG A 301 9.81 13.77 -19.39
N TYR A 302 9.95 12.45 -19.43
CA TYR A 302 10.83 11.69 -18.54
C TYR A 302 12.13 11.27 -19.23
N LEU A 303 12.24 11.53 -20.51
CA LEU A 303 13.48 11.30 -21.25
C LEU A 303 14.53 12.37 -20.89
N PRO A 304 15.80 11.98 -20.76
CA PRO A 304 16.86 12.93 -20.62
C PRO A 304 17.06 13.75 -21.94
N GLU A 305 17.59 14.95 -21.80
CA GLU A 305 17.97 15.74 -22.96
C GLU A 305 19.03 15.03 -23.81
N LYS A 306 18.87 15.03 -25.13
CA LYS A 306 19.72 14.24 -26.04
C LYS A 306 21.20 14.59 -25.91
N GLU A 307 21.50 15.86 -25.73
CA GLU A 307 22.86 16.34 -25.60
C GLU A 307 23.49 15.93 -24.28
N GLU A 308 22.76 16.09 -23.18
CA GLU A 308 23.18 15.63 -21.84
C GLU A 308 23.44 14.14 -21.85
N PHE A 309 22.52 13.34 -22.42
CA PHE A 309 22.66 11.89 -22.50
C PHE A 309 23.85 11.44 -23.34
N ARG A 310 24.15 12.15 -24.44
CA ARG A 310 25.30 11.82 -25.30
C ARG A 310 26.64 12.16 -24.63
N ALA A 311 26.71 13.27 -23.92
CA ALA A 311 27.90 13.71 -23.21
C ALA A 311 28.20 12.91 -21.93
N ALA A 312 27.20 12.24 -21.35
CA ALA A 312 27.33 11.55 -20.08
C ALA A 312 28.15 10.26 -20.19
N SER A 313 28.87 9.93 -19.12
CA SER A 313 29.52 8.62 -18.94
C SER A 313 28.47 7.50 -18.92
N TRP A 314 28.91 6.25 -19.09
CA TRP A 314 27.99 5.10 -19.05
C TRP A 314 27.18 5.05 -17.74
N TRP A 315 27.82 5.31 -16.60
CA TRP A 315 27.16 5.33 -15.30
C TRP A 315 26.16 6.48 -15.16
N ASP A 316 26.55 7.67 -15.61
CA ASP A 316 25.68 8.85 -15.56
C ASP A 316 24.47 8.70 -16.47
N ARG A 317 24.61 8.02 -17.62
CA ARG A 317 23.46 7.69 -18.48
C ARG A 317 22.41 6.86 -17.75
N ILE A 318 22.83 5.88 -16.94
CA ILE A 318 21.90 5.09 -16.13
C ILE A 318 21.18 5.99 -15.11
N LEU A 319 21.90 6.89 -14.46
CA LEU A 319 21.32 7.84 -13.51
C LEU A 319 20.34 8.82 -14.18
N LEU A 320 20.61 9.23 -15.41
CA LEU A 320 19.73 10.09 -16.20
C LEU A 320 18.42 9.39 -16.59
N LEU A 321 18.42 8.07 -16.71
CA LEU A 321 17.22 7.26 -16.99
C LEU A 321 16.35 7.00 -15.76
N LYS A 322 16.78 7.38 -14.57
CA LYS A 322 16.03 7.20 -13.32
C LYS A 322 14.59 7.73 -13.37
N PRO A 323 14.29 8.95 -13.86
CA PRO A 323 12.93 9.44 -13.94
C PRO A 323 12.03 8.58 -14.83
N LEU A 324 12.58 8.10 -15.95
CA LEU A 324 11.87 7.22 -16.88
C LEU A 324 11.57 5.88 -16.24
N TYR A 325 12.54 5.27 -15.55
CA TYR A 325 12.31 4.03 -14.80
C TYR A 325 11.18 4.19 -13.79
N LEU A 326 11.24 5.23 -12.95
CA LEU A 326 10.20 5.49 -11.95
C LEU A 326 8.83 5.68 -12.58
N TYR A 327 8.77 6.36 -13.72
CA TYR A 327 7.54 6.57 -14.46
C TYR A 327 6.95 5.28 -15.00
N MET A 328 7.80 4.35 -15.45
CA MET A 328 7.33 3.07 -16.02
C MET A 328 6.98 2.02 -14.97
N VAL A 329 7.42 2.16 -13.73
CA VAL A 329 7.21 1.16 -12.67
C VAL A 329 5.73 0.81 -12.45
N PRO A 330 4.78 1.76 -12.36
CA PRO A 330 3.37 1.42 -12.17
C PRO A 330 2.79 0.54 -13.27
N ALA A 331 3.38 0.57 -14.48
CA ALA A 331 2.96 -0.29 -15.59
C ALA A 331 3.11 -1.78 -15.26
N VAL A 332 3.96 -2.13 -14.30
CA VAL A 332 4.12 -3.52 -13.85
C VAL A 332 2.81 -4.12 -13.31
N LEU A 333 1.90 -3.29 -12.82
CA LEU A 333 0.58 -3.75 -12.36
C LEU A 333 -0.20 -4.43 -13.47
N PHE A 334 0.02 -4.04 -14.73
CA PHE A 334 -0.65 -4.68 -15.88
C PHE A 334 -0.15 -6.09 -16.15
N LEU A 335 1.00 -6.46 -15.61
CA LEU A 335 1.54 -7.83 -15.71
C LEU A 335 0.91 -8.77 -14.67
N PHE A 336 0.35 -8.22 -13.59
CA PHE A 336 -0.33 -9.03 -12.58
C PHE A 336 -1.68 -9.48 -13.10
N ARG A 337 -1.96 -10.75 -12.96
CA ARG A 337 -3.28 -11.32 -13.28
C ARG A 337 -4.34 -10.83 -12.31
N TRP A 338 -3.95 -10.51 -11.10
CA TRP A 338 -4.80 -10.03 -10.05
C TRP A 338 -4.37 -8.63 -9.59
N VAL A 339 -5.25 -7.66 -9.70
CA VAL A 339 -5.02 -6.30 -9.25
C VAL A 339 -6.22 -5.80 -8.46
N MET A 340 -5.94 -5.37 -7.24
CA MET A 340 -6.90 -4.70 -6.39
C MET A 340 -6.78 -3.17 -6.53
N PRO A 341 -7.87 -2.41 -6.36
CA PRO A 341 -7.84 -0.95 -6.53
C PRO A 341 -6.78 -0.24 -5.66
N TRP A 342 -6.47 -0.77 -4.50
CA TRP A 342 -5.46 -0.20 -3.61
C TRP A 342 -4.00 -0.49 -4.01
N TYR A 343 -3.73 -1.42 -4.94
CA TYR A 343 -2.37 -1.67 -5.44
C TYR A 343 -1.75 -0.46 -6.12
N LEU A 344 -2.60 0.44 -6.55
CA LEU A 344 -2.21 1.75 -7.05
C LEU A 344 -1.27 2.51 -6.12
N PHE A 345 -1.55 2.46 -4.82
CA PHE A 345 -0.75 3.16 -3.81
C PHE A 345 0.55 2.45 -3.43
N TRP A 346 0.76 1.20 -3.83
CA TRP A 346 2.03 0.49 -3.59
C TRP A 346 3.24 1.25 -4.12
N PHE A 347 3.04 1.98 -5.21
CA PHE A 347 4.10 2.78 -5.83
C PHE A 347 4.01 4.26 -5.45
N GLY A 348 3.06 4.64 -4.62
CA GLY A 348 2.88 6.04 -4.19
C GLY A 348 4.12 6.63 -3.54
N GLY A 349 4.84 5.85 -2.74
CA GLY A 349 6.09 6.27 -2.10
C GLY A 349 7.20 6.66 -3.08
N LEU A 350 7.19 6.15 -4.31
CA LEU A 350 8.22 6.47 -5.32
C LEU A 350 8.19 7.94 -5.76
N ILE A 351 7.09 8.66 -5.53
CA ILE A 351 6.97 10.08 -5.82
C ILE A 351 8.10 10.92 -5.17
N PHE A 352 8.60 10.46 -4.02
CA PHE A 352 9.68 11.14 -3.29
C PHE A 352 11.07 11.00 -3.93
N LEU A 353 11.20 10.12 -4.91
CA LEU A 353 12.44 9.89 -5.64
C LEU A 353 12.62 10.84 -6.83
N PHE A 354 11.57 11.56 -7.23
CA PHE A 354 11.68 12.58 -8.26
C PHE A 354 12.27 13.87 -7.70
N LYS A 355 13.23 14.43 -8.44
CA LYS A 355 13.84 15.73 -8.10
C LYS A 355 12.98 16.91 -8.57
N LYS A 356 12.43 16.82 -9.80
CA LYS A 356 11.60 17.87 -10.40
C LYS A 356 10.15 17.73 -9.98
N ASN A 357 9.51 18.83 -9.57
CA ASN A 357 8.09 18.84 -9.21
C ASN A 357 7.19 18.41 -10.37
N GLU A 358 7.54 18.79 -11.59
CA GLU A 358 6.79 18.43 -12.80
C GLU A 358 6.70 16.90 -12.98
N HIS A 359 7.81 16.20 -12.74
CA HIS A 359 7.83 14.74 -12.78
C HIS A 359 6.97 14.13 -11.66
N ALA A 360 7.04 14.66 -10.44
CA ALA A 360 6.21 14.20 -9.33
C ALA A 360 4.71 14.40 -9.62
N ILE A 361 4.33 15.54 -10.19
CA ILE A 361 2.95 15.83 -10.61
C ILE A 361 2.51 14.87 -11.73
N GLY A 362 3.36 14.66 -12.73
CA GLY A 362 3.10 13.74 -13.82
C GLY A 362 2.88 12.31 -13.32
N TYR A 363 3.75 11.86 -12.43
CA TYR A 363 3.65 10.56 -11.79
C TYR A 363 2.36 10.40 -10.97
N LEU A 364 1.97 11.42 -10.20
CA LEU A 364 0.71 11.39 -9.46
C LEU A 364 -0.50 11.30 -10.40
N LYS A 365 -0.46 12.01 -11.53
CA LYS A 365 -1.50 11.90 -12.57
C LYS A 365 -1.56 10.49 -13.15
N GLU A 366 -0.42 9.88 -13.43
CA GLU A 366 -0.33 8.50 -13.90
C GLU A 366 -0.99 7.53 -12.93
N ILE A 367 -0.59 7.55 -11.66
CA ILE A 367 -1.19 6.71 -10.62
C ILE A 367 -2.71 6.91 -10.58
N THR A 368 -3.18 8.15 -10.66
CA THR A 368 -4.61 8.46 -10.64
C THR A 368 -5.32 7.88 -11.86
N ILE A 369 -4.70 7.96 -13.05
CA ILE A 369 -5.26 7.40 -14.28
C ILE A 369 -5.29 5.89 -14.23
N ILE A 370 -4.23 5.24 -13.76
CA ILE A 370 -4.22 3.78 -13.56
C ILE A 370 -5.39 3.36 -12.66
N GLY A 371 -5.58 4.04 -11.53
CA GLY A 371 -6.68 3.74 -10.61
C GLY A 371 -8.05 3.94 -11.26
N PHE A 372 -8.21 4.99 -12.02
CA PHE A 372 -9.43 5.24 -12.78
C PHE A 372 -9.68 4.16 -13.83
N VAL A 373 -8.66 3.78 -14.60
CA VAL A 373 -8.70 2.73 -15.60
C VAL A 373 -9.10 1.39 -14.99
N TYR A 374 -8.50 1.02 -13.85
CA TYR A 374 -8.88 -0.21 -13.15
C TYR A 374 -10.31 -0.17 -12.63
N THR A 375 -10.74 0.96 -12.09
CA THR A 375 -12.12 1.12 -11.63
C THR A 375 -13.11 0.97 -12.78
N LEU A 376 -12.84 1.61 -13.91
CA LEU A 376 -13.67 1.47 -15.13
C LEU A 376 -13.65 0.03 -15.65
N GLY A 377 -12.50 -0.62 -15.67
CA GLY A 377 -12.37 -2.01 -16.10
C GLY A 377 -13.17 -2.96 -15.23
N ILE A 378 -13.12 -2.80 -13.92
CA ILE A 378 -13.92 -3.59 -12.98
C ILE A 378 -15.41 -3.34 -13.21
N LEU A 379 -15.85 -2.08 -13.32
CA LEU A 379 -17.25 -1.74 -13.55
C LEU A 379 -17.76 -2.28 -14.89
N ALA A 380 -16.98 -2.15 -15.95
CA ALA A 380 -17.34 -2.61 -17.29
C ALA A 380 -17.46 -4.14 -17.37
N ASN A 381 -16.67 -4.86 -16.60
CA ASN A 381 -16.67 -6.31 -16.59
C ASN A 381 -17.38 -6.90 -15.36
N TRP A 382 -18.12 -6.10 -14.61
CA TRP A 382 -18.77 -6.52 -13.37
C TRP A 382 -19.57 -7.82 -13.47
N PRO A 383 -20.40 -8.05 -14.50
CA PRO A 383 -21.16 -9.29 -14.65
C PRO A 383 -20.30 -10.54 -14.75
N TYR A 384 -19.06 -10.40 -15.21
CA TYR A 384 -18.10 -11.51 -15.38
C TYR A 384 -17.22 -11.74 -14.15
N PHE A 385 -17.08 -10.73 -13.29
CA PHE A 385 -16.33 -10.85 -12.04
C PHE A 385 -17.16 -11.46 -10.92
N TYR A 386 -18.47 -11.37 -11.02
CA TYR A 386 -19.41 -11.81 -10.00
C TYR A 386 -20.45 -12.75 -10.58
N HIS A 387 -20.04 -13.99 -10.86
CA HIS A 387 -20.97 -15.09 -11.14
C HIS A 387 -21.57 -15.71 -9.87
N GLY A 388 -21.10 -15.29 -8.71
CA GLY A 388 -21.73 -15.61 -7.44
C GLY A 388 -22.96 -14.73 -7.17
N PRO A 389 -23.68 -14.97 -6.08
CA PRO A 389 -24.66 -14.03 -5.60
C PRO A 389 -23.95 -12.68 -5.52
N LEU A 390 -24.59 -11.64 -6.08
CA LEU A 390 -24.15 -10.27 -5.92
C LEU A 390 -23.68 -10.09 -4.47
N PRO A 391 -22.54 -9.41 -4.20
CA PRO A 391 -22.15 -9.13 -2.83
C PRO A 391 -23.38 -8.70 -2.06
N ASP A 392 -23.54 -9.16 -0.82
CA ASP A 392 -24.76 -8.96 -0.04
C ASP A 392 -25.23 -7.50 -0.02
N PHE A 393 -24.31 -6.55 -0.15
CA PHE A 393 -24.65 -5.14 -0.27
C PHE A 393 -25.32 -4.77 -1.60
N VAL A 394 -25.12 -5.54 -2.67
CA VAL A 394 -25.74 -5.33 -3.99
C VAL A 394 -27.00 -6.20 -4.13
N ALA A 395 -26.97 -7.44 -3.62
CA ALA A 395 -28.12 -8.35 -3.62
C ALA A 395 -29.26 -7.80 -2.77
N ASN A 396 -28.93 -7.14 -1.67
CA ASN A 396 -29.84 -6.45 -0.77
C ASN A 396 -29.97 -4.95 -1.11
N PHE A 397 -29.96 -4.59 -2.39
CA PHE A 397 -29.91 -3.18 -2.80
C PHE A 397 -31.02 -2.28 -2.20
N PRO A 398 -32.23 -2.70 -1.87
CA PRO A 398 -33.14 -1.89 -1.07
C PRO A 398 -32.64 -1.72 0.39
N LEU A 399 -31.98 -2.73 0.97
CA LEU A 399 -31.27 -2.65 2.25
C LEU A 399 -29.82 -2.19 2.06
N GLY A 400 -29.25 -2.35 0.87
CA GLY A 400 -27.92 -1.91 0.48
C GLY A 400 -27.77 -0.39 0.45
N ILE A 401 -28.86 0.36 0.29
CA ILE A 401 -28.85 1.81 0.55
C ILE A 401 -28.53 2.08 2.02
N PHE A 402 -29.02 1.26 2.94
CA PHE A 402 -28.69 1.38 4.38
C PHE A 402 -27.26 0.89 4.69
N SER A 403 -26.67 -0.03 3.92
CA SER A 403 -25.26 -0.38 4.02
C SER A 403 -24.33 0.62 3.32
N LEU A 404 -24.85 1.43 2.40
CA LEU A 404 -24.17 2.60 1.87
C LEU A 404 -24.15 3.77 2.87
N VAL A 405 -25.08 3.83 3.83
CA VAL A 405 -25.11 4.88 4.86
C VAL A 405 -23.80 4.91 5.66
N PRO A 406 -23.24 3.80 6.12
CA PRO A 406 -21.92 3.79 6.76
C PRO A 406 -20.79 4.23 5.84
N LEU A 407 -20.79 3.83 4.57
CA LEU A 407 -19.83 4.30 3.57
C LEU A 407 -20.00 5.80 3.31
N MET A 408 -21.22 6.28 3.21
CA MET A 408 -21.54 7.71 3.06
C MET A 408 -21.16 8.50 4.33
N LEU A 409 -21.37 7.94 5.51
CA LEU A 409 -20.91 8.52 6.78
C LEU A 409 -19.38 8.57 6.83
N MET A 410 -18.69 7.52 6.42
CA MET A 410 -17.24 7.48 6.34
C MET A 410 -16.71 8.50 5.32
N ILE A 411 -17.34 8.59 4.13
CA ILE A 411 -17.04 9.61 3.14
C ILE A 411 -17.36 11.00 3.72
N GLY A 412 -18.48 11.18 4.40
CA GLY A 412 -18.85 12.42 5.07
C GLY A 412 -17.85 12.84 6.13
N VAL A 413 -17.38 11.92 6.97
CA VAL A 413 -16.31 12.15 7.95
C VAL A 413 -15.00 12.52 7.23
N CYS A 414 -14.63 11.82 6.16
CA CYS A 414 -13.46 12.17 5.36
C CYS A 414 -13.57 13.56 4.74
N ILE A 415 -14.74 13.95 4.24
CA ILE A 415 -15.00 15.30 3.70
C ILE A 415 -14.90 16.36 4.80
N ILE A 416 -15.46 16.10 5.98
CA ILE A 416 -15.38 17.02 7.12
C ILE A 416 -13.93 17.17 7.59
N VAL A 417 -13.22 16.06 7.74
CA VAL A 417 -11.79 16.06 8.11
C VAL A 417 -10.96 16.77 7.05
N PHE A 418 -11.22 16.53 5.78
CA PHE A 418 -10.55 17.22 4.68
C PHE A 418 -10.89 18.71 4.67
N GLY A 419 -12.13 19.08 4.93
CA GLY A 419 -12.57 20.47 5.06
C GLY A 419 -11.91 21.20 6.23
N LEU A 420 -11.87 20.57 7.40
CA LEU A 420 -11.19 21.07 8.59
C LEU A 420 -9.68 21.18 8.37
N TRP A 421 -9.08 20.18 7.75
CA TRP A 421 -7.67 20.16 7.38
C TRP A 421 -7.33 21.29 6.39
N ARG A 422 -8.14 21.49 5.35
CA ARG A 422 -7.98 22.60 4.41
C ARG A 422 -8.13 23.96 5.09
N TRP A 423 -9.12 24.11 5.97
CA TRP A 423 -9.33 25.34 6.72
C TRP A 423 -8.13 25.65 7.63
N THR A 424 -7.60 24.65 8.33
CA THR A 424 -6.43 24.84 9.20
C THR A 424 -5.17 25.17 8.40
N ILE A 425 -4.94 24.56 7.22
CA ILE A 425 -3.82 24.95 6.33
C ILE A 425 -3.95 26.41 5.91
N ASN A 426 -5.11 26.81 5.44
CA ASN A 426 -5.32 28.20 5.01
C ASN A 426 -5.05 29.18 6.16
N LYS A 427 -5.46 28.85 7.38
CA LYS A 427 -5.17 29.68 8.55
C LYS A 427 -3.69 29.72 8.93
N GLN A 428 -2.97 28.65 8.71
CA GLN A 428 -1.54 28.58 8.96
C GLN A 428 -0.73 29.32 7.87
N GLU A 429 -1.14 29.23 6.60
CA GLU A 429 -0.58 30.02 5.52
C GLU A 429 -0.78 31.53 5.75
N GLU A 430 -1.99 31.92 6.18
CA GLU A 430 -2.30 33.30 6.56
C GLU A 430 -1.40 33.80 7.71
N HIS A 431 -1.21 32.95 8.73
CA HIS A 431 -0.34 33.29 9.87
C HIS A 431 1.13 33.38 9.45
N THR A 432 1.59 32.46 8.59
CA THR A 432 2.98 32.46 8.08
C THR A 432 3.25 33.68 7.20
N MET A 433 2.29 34.07 6.35
CA MET A 433 2.40 35.29 5.55
C MET A 433 2.47 36.53 6.43
N LYS A 434 1.65 36.62 7.46
CA LYS A 434 1.71 37.75 8.42
C LYS A 434 3.05 37.82 9.12
N ILE A 435 3.62 36.68 9.55
CA ILE A 435 4.95 36.66 10.16
C ILE A 435 6.01 37.19 9.18
N ARG A 436 6.00 36.75 7.92
CA ARG A 436 6.92 37.25 6.89
C ARG A 436 6.75 38.74 6.63
N GLU A 437 5.52 39.24 6.56
CA GLU A 437 5.24 40.64 6.43
C GLU A 437 5.75 41.47 7.61
N PHE A 438 5.72 40.93 8.85
CA PHE A 438 6.29 41.56 10.05
C PHE A 438 7.83 41.53 10.02
N GLU A 439 8.43 40.40 9.56
CA GLU A 439 9.89 40.29 9.38
C GLU A 439 10.41 41.29 8.30
N GLU A 440 9.72 41.39 7.15
CA GLU A 440 10.06 42.30 6.08
C GLU A 440 9.94 43.78 6.50
N ARG A 441 9.03 44.09 7.44
CA ARG A 441 8.87 45.42 8.01
C ARG A 441 9.85 45.73 9.15
N GLY A 442 10.68 44.75 9.55
CA GLY A 442 11.59 44.91 10.67
C GLY A 442 10.91 45.05 12.05
N GLU A 443 9.66 44.67 12.14
CA GLU A 443 8.84 44.79 13.37
C GLU A 443 8.95 43.53 14.26
N LEU A 444 9.57 42.43 13.77
CA LEU A 444 9.87 41.23 14.53
C LEU A 444 11.35 41.24 14.90
N VAL A 445 11.65 41.60 16.12
CA VAL A 445 12.95 41.35 16.76
C VAL A 445 12.80 40.02 17.50
N ILE A 446 13.41 38.94 16.99
CA ILE A 446 13.54 37.64 17.64
C ILE A 446 14.83 37.62 18.46
#